data_9218848f139a117303acbe1c088386c9
#
_entry.id   9218848f139a117303acbe1c088386c9
#
_cell.length_a   1.000
_cell.length_b   1.000
_cell.length_c   1.000
_cell.angle_alpha   90.00
_cell.angle_beta   90.00
_cell.angle_gamma   90.00
#
_symmetry.space_group_name_H-M   'P 1'
#
loop_
_entity.id
_entity.type
_entity.pdbx_description
1 polymer ?
#
loop_
_entity_poly.entity_id
_entity_poly.type
_entity_poly.pdbx_seq_one_letter_code
_entity_poly.pdbx_strand_id
1 'polypeptide(L)'
;SRISAAWENPVKVGDTDSEIASLAGFAPVEMVGAVANSAGSTLPDANAKFALDSARVTRQVGNPGDDDRNVANTIARSIPSELREAAETQEQAVALILALALGAGTTARNAGLALLAGRYDTGTLQSVDRLSDSLQKIHPLQRLPLAALAFPTLRRRPRSQLDTLISALAMIIAADGMVSLSEYCLATLVRSQVIESLDPSSHAAIGRTRLPSLASELANLYAIVAKYGNDDDTGAARAFQIGIQEALPMSVLAYQPPADWVASLDQALPKLDRLAPAGKELVIAGLVRAVSSDGVVNVSEAELLRTICACLHCPLPPLLQR
;
A
#
# COMPACT_ATOMS: atom_id res chain seq x y z
N SER A 1 14.82 8.40 -17.88
CA SER A 1 13.97 7.22 -17.60
C SER A 1 12.51 7.64 -17.70
N ARG A 2 11.58 6.72 -18.01
CA ARG A 2 10.13 7.03 -18.08
C ARG A 2 9.57 7.41 -16.72
N ILE A 3 10.12 6.87 -15.65
CA ILE A 3 9.80 7.28 -14.27
C ILE A 3 10.24 8.74 -14.05
N SER A 4 11.44 9.13 -14.50
CA SER A 4 11.88 10.53 -14.46
C SER A 4 10.89 11.46 -15.18
N ALA A 5 10.40 11.07 -16.38
CA ALA A 5 9.46 11.90 -17.13
C ALA A 5 8.10 12.05 -16.43
N ALA A 6 7.60 11.00 -15.76
CA ALA A 6 6.37 11.08 -14.96
C ALA A 6 6.52 11.98 -13.74
N TRP A 7 7.74 12.11 -13.19
CA TRP A 7 8.03 12.99 -12.05
C TRP A 7 8.43 14.41 -12.47
N GLU A 8 8.96 14.60 -13.68
CA GLU A 8 9.36 15.91 -14.23
C GLU A 8 8.19 16.75 -14.74
N ASN A 9 7.05 16.13 -15.01
CA ASN A 9 5.81 16.79 -15.37
C ASN A 9 4.74 16.56 -14.29
N PRO A 10 4.82 17.24 -13.14
CA PRO A 10 3.77 17.15 -12.12
C PRO A 10 2.46 17.68 -12.74
N VAL A 11 1.40 16.90 -12.59
CA VAL A 11 0.04 17.32 -12.95
C VAL A 11 -0.24 18.65 -12.24
N LYS A 12 -0.72 19.64 -12.98
CA LYS A 12 -0.97 20.99 -12.45
C LYS A 12 -1.88 20.87 -11.23
N VAL A 13 -1.46 21.52 -10.14
CA VAL A 13 -2.23 21.67 -8.91
C VAL A 13 -3.60 22.29 -9.25
N GLY A 14 -4.63 21.46 -9.25
CA GLY A 14 -6.00 21.83 -9.63
C GLY A 14 -6.96 20.64 -9.58
N ASP A 15 -6.42 19.42 -9.70
CA ASP A 15 -7.21 18.19 -9.75
C ASP A 15 -6.75 17.23 -8.65
N THR A 16 -6.99 17.66 -7.41
CA THR A 16 -6.54 16.96 -6.19
C THR A 16 -7.16 15.57 -6.04
N ASP A 17 -8.34 15.34 -6.60
CA ASP A 17 -8.98 14.01 -6.56
C ASP A 17 -8.30 13.03 -7.53
N SER A 18 -7.72 13.53 -8.62
CA SER A 18 -6.91 12.77 -9.58
C SER A 18 -5.56 12.31 -9.01
N GLU A 19 -4.91 13.15 -8.18
CA GLU A 19 -3.61 12.84 -7.59
C GLU A 19 -3.67 11.70 -6.58
N ILE A 20 -4.72 11.66 -5.74
CA ILE A 20 -4.87 10.63 -4.71
C ILE A 20 -5.19 9.28 -5.34
N ALA A 21 -6.07 9.26 -6.32
CA ALA A 21 -6.35 8.05 -7.08
C ALA A 21 -5.11 7.54 -7.85
N SER A 22 -4.27 8.45 -8.34
CA SER A 22 -2.99 8.14 -8.98
C SER A 22 -1.98 7.55 -7.99
N LEU A 23 -1.85 8.11 -6.77
CA LEU A 23 -0.95 7.61 -5.73
C LEU A 23 -1.36 6.23 -5.22
N ALA A 24 -2.65 5.95 -5.15
CA ALA A 24 -3.18 4.63 -4.82
C ALA A 24 -3.13 3.62 -5.99
N GLY A 25 -2.63 4.03 -7.16
CA GLY A 25 -2.62 3.20 -8.36
C GLY A 25 -3.98 3.10 -9.06
N PHE A 26 -4.88 4.05 -8.78
CA PHE A 26 -6.20 4.15 -9.41
C PHE A 26 -6.32 5.49 -10.15
N ALA A 27 -6.77 5.44 -11.41
CA ALA A 27 -7.22 6.63 -12.09
C ALA A 27 -8.50 7.15 -11.42
N PRO A 28 -8.74 8.48 -11.42
CA PRO A 28 -9.99 9.02 -10.89
C PRO A 28 -11.16 8.38 -11.62
N VAL A 29 -12.11 7.89 -10.85
CA VAL A 29 -13.39 7.43 -11.38
C VAL A 29 -14.18 8.67 -11.75
N GLU A 30 -14.06 9.16 -12.97
CA GLU A 30 -15.08 10.01 -13.54
C GLU A 30 -16.35 9.16 -13.60
N MET A 31 -17.36 9.54 -12.81
CA MET A 31 -18.70 9.00 -12.91
C MET A 31 -19.34 9.48 -14.22
N VAL A 32 -18.93 8.91 -15.33
CA VAL A 32 -19.69 9.01 -16.58
C VAL A 32 -20.63 7.82 -16.63
N GLY A 33 -21.91 8.11 -16.45
CA GLY A 33 -22.96 7.13 -16.63
C GLY A 33 -22.95 6.58 -18.06
N ALA A 34 -22.52 5.34 -18.21
CA ALA A 34 -22.79 4.52 -19.37
C ALA A 34 -23.07 3.10 -18.90
N VAL A 35 -24.32 2.73 -18.98
CA VAL A 35 -24.79 1.36 -18.86
C VAL A 35 -24.19 0.53 -19.99
N ALA A 36 -23.26 -0.35 -19.66
CA ALA A 36 -22.91 -1.46 -20.52
C ALA A 36 -22.92 -2.74 -19.66
N ASN A 37 -23.95 -3.55 -19.86
CA ASN A 37 -23.98 -4.94 -19.43
C ASN A 37 -22.79 -5.66 -20.07
N SER A 38 -21.78 -5.98 -19.27
CA SER A 38 -20.83 -7.02 -19.62
C SER A 38 -20.76 -8.02 -18.47
N ALA A 39 -20.91 -9.28 -18.81
CA ALA A 39 -20.93 -10.44 -17.96
C ALA A 39 -19.87 -10.38 -16.85
N GLY A 40 -20.24 -10.78 -15.63
CA GLY A 40 -19.45 -10.68 -14.42
C GLY A 40 -18.01 -11.16 -14.59
N SER A 41 -17.09 -10.22 -14.60
CA SER A 41 -15.67 -10.49 -14.38
C SER A 41 -15.51 -10.81 -12.90
N THR A 42 -15.49 -12.10 -12.56
CA THR A 42 -15.14 -12.58 -11.22
C THR A 42 -13.68 -12.24 -10.96
N LEU A 43 -13.39 -11.65 -9.77
CA LEU A 43 -12.02 -11.46 -9.33
C LEU A 43 -11.29 -12.81 -9.34
N PRO A 44 -9.98 -12.85 -9.65
CA PRO A 44 -9.21 -14.09 -9.58
C PRO A 44 -9.23 -14.60 -8.13
N ASP A 45 -8.99 -15.91 -7.94
CA ASP A 45 -8.82 -16.45 -6.59
C ASP A 45 -7.70 -15.71 -5.85
N ALA A 46 -7.87 -15.43 -4.57
CA ALA A 46 -6.87 -14.72 -3.75
C ALA A 46 -5.51 -15.44 -3.71
N ASN A 47 -5.53 -16.76 -3.88
CA ASN A 47 -4.35 -17.63 -3.95
C ASN A 47 -3.93 -17.98 -5.38
N ALA A 48 -4.58 -17.38 -6.40
CA ALA A 48 -4.17 -17.59 -7.79
C ALA A 48 -2.71 -17.15 -7.96
N LYS A 49 -1.90 -18.06 -8.55
CA LYS A 49 -0.48 -17.84 -8.78
C LYS A 49 -0.22 -17.45 -10.23
N PHE A 50 0.64 -16.48 -10.43
CA PHE A 50 1.04 -16.01 -11.75
C PHE A 50 2.49 -15.55 -11.76
N ALA A 51 3.12 -15.56 -12.94
CA ALA A 51 4.48 -15.05 -13.09
C ALA A 51 4.47 -13.51 -13.24
N LEU A 52 5.39 -12.85 -12.56
CA LEU A 52 5.65 -11.42 -12.73
C LEU A 52 6.97 -11.20 -13.48
N ASP A 53 6.94 -10.33 -14.48
CA ASP A 53 8.12 -9.82 -15.15
C ASP A 53 8.52 -8.47 -14.55
N SER A 54 9.69 -8.41 -13.89
CA SER A 54 10.19 -7.19 -13.23
C SER A 54 10.32 -6.02 -14.20
N ALA A 55 10.77 -6.24 -15.42
CA ALA A 55 10.89 -5.18 -16.42
C ALA A 55 9.54 -4.62 -16.86
N ARG A 56 8.50 -5.47 -16.90
CA ARG A 56 7.13 -5.06 -17.19
C ARG A 56 6.55 -4.25 -16.02
N VAL A 57 6.66 -4.75 -14.80
CA VAL A 57 6.16 -4.07 -13.59
C VAL A 57 6.79 -2.69 -13.46
N THR A 58 8.12 -2.60 -13.60
CA THR A 58 8.84 -1.32 -13.50
C THR A 58 8.38 -0.31 -14.56
N ARG A 59 8.02 -0.76 -15.78
CA ARG A 59 7.50 0.12 -16.83
C ARG A 59 6.08 0.64 -16.57
N GLN A 60 5.31 -0.05 -15.75
CA GLN A 60 3.94 0.35 -15.38
C GLN A 60 3.89 1.41 -14.28
N VAL A 61 5.01 1.63 -13.56
CA VAL A 61 5.09 2.65 -12.51
C VAL A 61 4.79 4.03 -13.08
N GLY A 62 3.76 4.68 -12.57
CA GLY A 62 3.33 6.02 -13.02
C GLY A 62 2.81 6.09 -14.46
N ASN A 63 2.64 4.94 -15.14
CA ASN A 63 2.19 4.88 -16.53
C ASN A 63 1.20 3.72 -16.76
N PRO A 64 0.02 3.74 -16.12
CA PRO A 64 -1.00 2.72 -16.32
C PRO A 64 -1.59 2.79 -17.73
N GLY A 65 -1.69 1.64 -18.40
CA GLY A 65 -2.40 1.52 -19.67
C GLY A 65 -3.93 1.58 -19.52
N ASP A 66 -4.66 1.64 -20.65
CA ASP A 66 -6.13 1.67 -20.62
C ASP A 66 -6.71 0.37 -20.01
N ASP A 67 -6.09 -0.76 -20.32
CA ASP A 67 -6.50 -2.04 -19.71
C ASP A 67 -6.27 -2.05 -18.19
N ASP A 68 -5.19 -1.43 -17.69
CA ASP A 68 -4.91 -1.33 -16.26
C ASP A 68 -5.99 -0.50 -15.56
N ARG A 69 -6.44 0.59 -16.19
CA ARG A 69 -7.56 1.42 -15.71
C ARG A 69 -8.87 0.66 -15.69
N ASN A 70 -9.18 -0.12 -16.73
CA ASN A 70 -10.38 -0.94 -16.81
C ASN A 70 -10.41 -1.99 -15.70
N VAL A 71 -9.28 -2.66 -15.44
CA VAL A 71 -9.14 -3.62 -14.34
C VAL A 71 -9.34 -2.93 -12.99
N ALA A 72 -8.69 -1.78 -12.77
CA ALA A 72 -8.85 -1.01 -11.54
C ALA A 72 -10.30 -0.58 -11.29
N ASN A 73 -11.00 -0.10 -12.33
CA ASN A 73 -12.41 0.25 -12.26
C ASN A 73 -13.31 -0.95 -11.96
N THR A 74 -13.01 -2.12 -12.53
CA THR A 74 -13.75 -3.36 -12.25
C THR A 74 -13.60 -3.77 -10.79
N ILE A 75 -12.37 -3.72 -10.25
CA ILE A 75 -12.09 -4.01 -8.83
C ILE A 75 -12.84 -3.02 -7.94
N ALA A 76 -12.76 -1.73 -8.20
CA ALA A 76 -13.43 -0.71 -7.42
C ALA A 76 -14.96 -0.88 -7.40
N ARG A 77 -15.56 -1.21 -8.54
CA ARG A 77 -17.00 -1.49 -8.64
C ARG A 77 -17.42 -2.79 -7.92
N SER A 78 -16.54 -3.74 -7.79
CA SER A 78 -16.81 -5.01 -7.09
C SER A 78 -16.77 -4.88 -5.56
N ILE A 79 -16.34 -3.74 -5.02
CA ILE A 79 -16.38 -3.48 -3.57
C ILE A 79 -17.84 -3.44 -3.10
N PRO A 80 -18.20 -4.15 -2.01
CA PRO A 80 -19.55 -4.12 -1.47
C PRO A 80 -20.06 -2.70 -1.20
N SER A 81 -21.33 -2.43 -1.53
CA SER A 81 -21.94 -1.09 -1.37
C SER A 81 -21.81 -0.55 0.03
N GLU A 82 -22.02 -1.39 1.05
CA GLU A 82 -21.87 -1.02 2.47
C GLU A 82 -20.48 -0.41 2.75
N LEU A 83 -19.42 -1.01 2.24
CA LEU A 83 -18.06 -0.52 2.46
C LEU A 83 -17.77 0.75 1.65
N ARG A 84 -18.32 0.88 0.44
CA ARG A 84 -18.22 2.12 -0.34
C ARG A 84 -18.95 3.28 0.34
N GLU A 85 -20.17 3.05 0.80
CA GLU A 85 -20.95 4.03 1.57
C GLU A 85 -20.22 4.44 2.85
N ALA A 86 -19.58 3.49 3.55
CA ALA A 86 -18.76 3.79 4.71
C ALA A 86 -17.54 4.67 4.36
N ALA A 87 -16.91 4.46 3.19
CA ALA A 87 -15.79 5.29 2.72
C ALA A 87 -16.23 6.73 2.38
N GLU A 88 -17.43 6.89 1.83
CA GLU A 88 -17.99 8.18 1.41
C GLU A 88 -18.65 8.97 2.56
N THR A 89 -18.94 8.31 3.68
CA THR A 89 -19.62 8.92 4.83
C THR A 89 -18.61 9.45 5.84
N GLN A 90 -18.71 10.73 6.21
CA GLN A 90 -17.73 11.37 7.11
C GLN A 90 -17.58 10.64 8.44
N GLU A 91 -18.67 10.16 9.05
CA GLU A 91 -18.63 9.48 10.34
C GLU A 91 -18.01 8.08 10.23
N GLN A 92 -18.21 7.39 9.11
CA GLN A 92 -17.75 6.01 8.94
C GLN A 92 -16.36 5.88 8.29
N ALA A 93 -15.90 6.87 7.53
CA ALA A 93 -14.60 6.81 6.87
C ALA A 93 -13.44 6.59 7.85
N VAL A 94 -13.48 7.24 9.02
CA VAL A 94 -12.47 7.03 10.08
C VAL A 94 -12.55 5.60 10.62
N ALA A 95 -13.76 5.13 10.92
CA ALA A 95 -13.96 3.77 11.43
C ALA A 95 -13.50 2.72 10.40
N LEU A 96 -13.76 2.95 9.10
CA LEU A 96 -13.31 2.08 8.01
C LEU A 96 -11.78 2.00 7.93
N ILE A 97 -11.09 3.13 8.00
CA ILE A 97 -9.62 3.17 7.97
C ILE A 97 -9.01 2.48 9.19
N LEU A 98 -9.56 2.71 10.37
CA LEU A 98 -9.14 2.01 11.59
C LEU A 98 -9.36 0.50 11.47
N ALA A 99 -10.52 0.07 10.94
CA ALA A 99 -10.81 -1.34 10.71
C ALA A 99 -9.85 -1.99 9.70
N LEU A 100 -9.50 -1.28 8.62
CA LEU A 100 -8.48 -1.73 7.65
C LEU A 100 -7.10 -1.89 8.28
N ALA A 101 -6.74 -0.99 9.21
CA ALA A 101 -5.45 -1.02 9.90
C ALA A 101 -5.36 -2.11 10.98
N LEU A 102 -6.49 -2.47 11.61
CA LEU A 102 -6.56 -3.53 12.61
C LEU A 102 -6.48 -4.95 12.01
N GLY A 103 -6.77 -5.08 10.72
CA GLY A 103 -6.72 -6.35 10.04
C GLY A 103 -7.85 -7.32 10.38
N ALA A 104 -7.67 -8.58 9.97
CA ALA A 104 -8.71 -9.59 10.00
C ALA A 104 -8.67 -10.52 11.23
N GLY A 105 -7.58 -10.51 12.03
CA GLY A 105 -7.40 -11.40 13.17
C GLY A 105 -8.23 -11.00 14.38
N THR A 106 -9.04 -11.92 14.94
CA THR A 106 -9.91 -11.63 16.11
C THR A 106 -9.11 -11.13 17.31
N THR A 107 -7.95 -11.71 17.60
CA THR A 107 -7.09 -11.31 18.73
C THR A 107 -6.52 -9.91 18.51
N ALA A 108 -5.97 -9.65 17.32
CA ALA A 108 -5.45 -8.34 16.95
C ALA A 108 -6.54 -7.27 16.98
N ARG A 109 -7.73 -7.58 16.45
CA ARG A 109 -8.90 -6.71 16.47
C ARG A 109 -9.32 -6.33 17.89
N ASN A 110 -9.48 -7.30 18.79
CA ASN A 110 -9.90 -7.04 20.17
C ASN A 110 -8.86 -6.19 20.94
N ALA A 111 -7.59 -6.50 20.79
CA ALA A 111 -6.54 -5.72 21.41
C ALA A 111 -6.45 -4.30 20.82
N GLY A 112 -6.62 -4.15 19.49
CA GLY A 112 -6.69 -2.86 18.85
C GLY A 112 -7.89 -2.01 19.25
N LEU A 113 -9.08 -2.60 19.37
CA LEU A 113 -10.26 -1.91 19.90
C LEU A 113 -10.02 -1.42 21.34
N ALA A 114 -9.34 -2.21 22.17
CA ALA A 114 -8.96 -1.80 23.53
C ALA A 114 -7.99 -0.60 23.53
N LEU A 115 -7.03 -0.57 22.60
CA LEU A 115 -6.12 0.57 22.43
C LEU A 115 -6.87 1.84 21.98
N LEU A 116 -7.89 1.69 21.16
CA LEU A 116 -8.68 2.80 20.62
C LEU A 116 -9.72 3.33 21.62
N ALA A 117 -10.11 2.56 22.62
CA ALA A 117 -11.19 2.90 23.58
C ALA A 117 -10.97 4.20 24.37
N GLY A 118 -9.70 4.62 24.55
CA GLY A 118 -9.37 5.92 25.18
C GLY A 118 -9.43 7.13 24.26
N ARG A 119 -9.67 6.95 22.96
CA ARG A 119 -9.58 8.01 21.94
C ARG A 119 -10.85 8.20 21.12
N TYR A 120 -11.68 7.18 21.02
CA TYR A 120 -12.90 7.18 20.24
C TYR A 120 -14.10 6.80 21.14
N ASP A 121 -15.24 7.35 20.80
CA ASP A 121 -16.50 7.02 21.45
C ASP A 121 -16.96 5.60 21.11
N THR A 122 -17.90 5.09 21.92
CA THR A 122 -18.44 3.73 21.79
C THR A 122 -19.08 3.49 20.41
N GLY A 123 -19.73 4.50 19.82
CA GLY A 123 -20.37 4.39 18.51
C GLY A 123 -19.33 4.19 17.39
N THR A 124 -18.23 4.93 17.44
CA THR A 124 -17.11 4.76 16.51
C THR A 124 -16.49 3.38 16.66
N LEU A 125 -16.24 2.90 17.90
CA LEU A 125 -15.68 1.56 18.14
C LEU A 125 -16.58 0.43 17.66
N GLN A 126 -17.89 0.54 17.86
CA GLN A 126 -18.87 -0.40 17.33
C GLN A 126 -18.88 -0.41 15.80
N SER A 127 -18.70 0.76 15.17
CA SER A 127 -18.57 0.86 13.70
C SER A 127 -17.28 0.21 13.20
N VAL A 128 -16.15 0.40 13.89
CA VAL A 128 -14.88 -0.29 13.59
C VAL A 128 -15.07 -1.80 13.66
N ASP A 129 -15.69 -2.30 14.73
CA ASP A 129 -15.90 -3.72 14.94
C ASP A 129 -16.79 -4.34 13.85
N ARG A 130 -17.92 -3.72 13.54
CA ARG A 130 -18.84 -4.14 12.47
C ARG A 130 -18.16 -4.13 11.10
N LEU A 131 -17.45 -3.05 10.76
CA LEU A 131 -16.75 -2.93 9.48
C LEU A 131 -15.62 -3.95 9.37
N SER A 132 -14.94 -4.29 10.47
CA SER A 132 -13.94 -5.36 10.48
C SER A 132 -14.53 -6.71 10.05
N ASP A 133 -15.76 -7.04 10.45
CA ASP A 133 -16.44 -8.26 9.99
C ASP A 133 -16.72 -8.24 8.48
N SER A 134 -17.12 -7.10 7.93
CA SER A 134 -17.33 -6.93 6.49
C SER A 134 -16.02 -7.01 5.72
N LEU A 135 -14.92 -6.46 6.28
CA LEU A 135 -13.59 -6.48 5.68
C LEU A 135 -12.93 -7.87 5.62
N GLN A 136 -13.32 -8.81 6.48
CA GLN A 136 -12.86 -10.20 6.38
C GLN A 136 -13.32 -10.89 5.10
N LYS A 137 -14.41 -10.43 4.51
CA LYS A 137 -15.04 -11.04 3.33
C LYS A 137 -14.56 -10.45 2.01
N ILE A 138 -13.82 -9.33 2.04
CA ILE A 138 -13.37 -8.68 0.82
C ILE A 138 -12.09 -9.32 0.29
N HIS A 139 -11.97 -9.28 -1.03
CA HIS A 139 -10.78 -9.74 -1.72
C HIS A 139 -9.56 -8.83 -1.43
N PRO A 140 -8.31 -9.35 -1.35
CA PRO A 140 -7.12 -8.52 -1.15
C PRO A 140 -7.01 -7.35 -2.12
N LEU A 141 -7.33 -7.55 -3.40
CA LEU A 141 -7.36 -6.52 -4.44
C LEU A 141 -8.32 -5.34 -4.15
N GLN A 142 -9.28 -5.49 -3.26
CA GLN A 142 -10.26 -4.47 -2.92
C GLN A 142 -9.82 -3.56 -1.77
N ARG A 143 -8.83 -3.97 -0.96
CA ARG A 143 -8.42 -3.24 0.26
C ARG A 143 -7.79 -1.89 -0.04
N LEU A 144 -6.83 -1.87 -0.97
CA LEU A 144 -6.15 -0.63 -1.38
C LEU A 144 -7.11 0.37 -2.08
N PRO A 145 -7.96 -0.04 -3.05
CA PRO A 145 -9.00 0.81 -3.60
C PRO A 145 -9.98 1.35 -2.56
N LEU A 146 -10.40 0.51 -1.64
CA LEU A 146 -11.32 0.90 -0.57
C LEU A 146 -10.72 1.99 0.32
N ALA A 147 -9.44 1.85 0.71
CA ALA A 147 -8.72 2.90 1.42
C ALA A 147 -8.68 4.20 0.62
N ALA A 148 -8.39 4.11 -0.69
CA ALA A 148 -8.34 5.27 -1.58
C ALA A 148 -9.69 6.00 -1.68
N LEU A 149 -10.82 5.28 -1.71
CA LEU A 149 -12.16 5.88 -1.70
C LEU A 149 -12.46 6.70 -0.45
N ALA A 150 -11.84 6.38 0.69
CA ALA A 150 -12.05 7.12 1.93
C ALA A 150 -11.30 8.46 2.01
N PHE A 151 -10.22 8.66 1.23
CA PHE A 151 -9.39 9.86 1.32
C PHE A 151 -10.12 11.19 1.05
N PRO A 152 -10.95 11.35 0.01
CA PRO A 152 -11.68 12.60 -0.22
C PRO A 152 -12.55 12.98 0.97
N THR A 153 -13.15 11.99 1.62
CA THR A 153 -13.99 12.19 2.81
C THR A 153 -13.15 12.57 4.03
N LEU A 154 -12.03 11.88 4.25
CA LEU A 154 -11.10 12.17 5.36
C LEU A 154 -10.53 13.58 5.27
N ARG A 155 -10.12 14.03 4.09
CA ARG A 155 -9.54 15.37 3.87
C ARG A 155 -10.48 16.52 4.25
N ARG A 156 -11.79 16.29 4.27
CA ARG A 156 -12.78 17.29 4.69
C ARG A 156 -12.94 17.39 6.20
N ARG A 157 -12.26 16.53 6.97
CA ARG A 157 -12.35 16.54 8.44
C ARG A 157 -11.47 17.63 9.06
N PRO A 158 -11.87 18.15 10.24
CA PRO A 158 -11.02 19.08 10.99
C PRO A 158 -9.63 18.50 11.29
N ARG A 159 -8.60 19.35 11.24
CA ARG A 159 -7.22 18.94 11.48
C ARG A 159 -7.03 18.14 12.78
N SER A 160 -7.68 18.56 13.86
CA SER A 160 -7.58 17.85 15.15
C SER A 160 -8.07 16.41 15.09
N GLN A 161 -9.09 16.12 14.26
CA GLN A 161 -9.58 14.75 14.06
C GLN A 161 -8.62 13.94 13.19
N LEU A 162 -7.98 14.56 12.21
CA LEU A 162 -6.93 13.90 11.41
C LEU A 162 -5.68 13.61 12.26
N ASP A 163 -5.28 14.53 13.14
CA ASP A 163 -4.19 14.31 14.08
C ASP A 163 -4.50 13.14 15.04
N THR A 164 -5.76 13.03 15.48
CA THR A 164 -6.23 11.88 16.27
C THR A 164 -6.13 10.58 15.48
N LEU A 165 -6.55 10.57 14.20
CA LEU A 165 -6.46 9.40 13.32
C LEU A 165 -4.99 8.99 13.09
N ILE A 166 -4.10 9.94 12.78
CA ILE A 166 -2.66 9.69 12.61
C ILE A 166 -2.08 9.03 13.87
N SER A 167 -2.41 9.59 15.05
CA SER A 167 -1.95 9.05 16.32
C SER A 167 -2.49 7.65 16.61
N ALA A 168 -3.75 7.39 16.25
CA ALA A 168 -4.36 6.07 16.39
C ALA A 168 -3.71 5.03 15.46
N LEU A 169 -3.48 5.38 14.20
CA LEU A 169 -2.76 4.52 13.25
C LEU A 169 -1.33 4.22 13.72
N ALA A 170 -0.62 5.22 14.25
CA ALA A 170 0.71 5.01 14.81
C ALA A 170 0.68 4.05 16.02
N MET A 171 -0.34 4.14 16.89
CA MET A 171 -0.49 3.21 18.01
C MET A 171 -0.79 1.79 17.56
N ILE A 172 -1.66 1.60 16.57
CA ILE A 172 -1.97 0.29 15.99
C ILE A 172 -0.69 -0.33 15.40
N ILE A 173 0.06 0.46 14.61
CA ILE A 173 1.31 0.02 13.98
C ILE A 173 2.37 -0.37 15.01
N ALA A 174 2.48 0.40 16.11
CA ALA A 174 3.48 0.15 17.15
C ALA A 174 3.12 -1.00 18.11
N ALA A 175 1.90 -1.51 18.05
CA ALA A 175 1.46 -2.61 18.90
C ALA A 175 2.11 -3.93 18.45
N ASP A 176 3.06 -4.41 19.23
CA ASP A 176 3.86 -5.59 18.90
C ASP A 176 3.01 -6.84 18.66
N GLY A 177 3.29 -7.54 17.55
CA GLY A 177 2.64 -8.79 17.18
C GLY A 177 1.16 -8.68 16.75
N MET A 178 0.63 -7.46 16.60
CA MET A 178 -0.80 -7.26 16.30
C MET A 178 -1.12 -7.15 14.83
N VAL A 179 -0.19 -6.66 14.01
CA VAL A 179 -0.43 -6.39 12.59
C VAL A 179 0.46 -7.26 11.71
N SER A 180 -0.09 -7.72 10.60
CA SER A 180 0.67 -8.33 9.51
C SER A 180 1.44 -7.27 8.73
N LEU A 181 2.44 -7.69 7.94
CA LEU A 181 3.19 -6.77 7.08
C LEU A 181 2.28 -6.01 6.11
N SER A 182 1.26 -6.66 5.55
CA SER A 182 0.31 -6.02 4.64
C SER A 182 -0.54 -4.95 5.34
N GLU A 183 -1.00 -5.23 6.55
CA GLU A 183 -1.76 -4.28 7.38
C GLU A 183 -0.90 -3.09 7.80
N TYR A 184 0.34 -3.36 8.21
CA TYR A 184 1.33 -2.32 8.49
C TYR A 184 1.54 -1.40 7.28
N CYS A 185 1.82 -1.97 6.10
CA CYS A 185 2.06 -1.18 4.89
C CYS A 185 0.82 -0.34 4.52
N LEU A 186 -0.37 -0.92 4.61
CA LEU A 186 -1.61 -0.19 4.33
C LEU A 186 -1.84 0.94 5.34
N ALA A 187 -1.67 0.69 6.64
CA ALA A 187 -1.81 1.70 7.68
C ALA A 187 -0.77 2.83 7.52
N THR A 188 0.46 2.47 7.15
CA THR A 188 1.54 3.43 6.88
C THR A 188 1.21 4.29 5.65
N LEU A 189 0.71 3.69 4.58
CA LEU A 189 0.27 4.42 3.38
C LEU A 189 -0.84 5.41 3.73
N VAL A 190 -1.88 4.97 4.44
CA VAL A 190 -2.98 5.84 4.87
C VAL A 190 -2.47 6.97 5.74
N ARG A 191 -1.61 6.68 6.71
CA ARG A 191 -1.00 7.70 7.58
C ARG A 191 -0.24 8.75 6.76
N SER A 192 0.60 8.32 5.82
CA SER A 192 1.36 9.22 4.94
C SER A 192 0.42 10.12 4.13
N GLN A 193 -0.60 9.56 3.50
CA GLN A 193 -1.59 10.30 2.71
C GLN A 193 -2.34 11.36 3.53
N VAL A 194 -2.70 11.04 4.78
CA VAL A 194 -3.35 12.01 5.67
C VAL A 194 -2.36 13.13 6.05
N ILE A 195 -1.11 12.80 6.40
CA ILE A 195 -0.07 13.79 6.73
C ILE A 195 0.18 14.73 5.54
N GLU A 196 0.34 14.18 4.34
CA GLU A 196 0.55 14.96 3.11
C GLU A 196 -0.63 15.87 2.79
N SER A 197 -1.86 15.43 3.06
CA SER A 197 -3.04 16.27 2.89
C SER A 197 -3.07 17.46 3.84
N LEU A 198 -2.43 17.36 5.01
CA LEU A 198 -2.32 18.44 5.98
C LEU A 198 -1.20 19.44 5.64
N ASP A 199 -0.14 18.98 5.01
CA ASP A 199 0.99 19.83 4.58
C ASP A 199 1.52 19.38 3.20
N PRO A 200 0.82 19.74 2.11
CA PRO A 200 1.23 19.37 0.75
C PRO A 200 2.60 19.92 0.35
N SER A 201 3.01 21.07 0.95
CA SER A 201 4.26 21.74 0.57
C SER A 201 5.52 20.98 1.01
N SER A 202 5.42 20.18 2.07
CA SER A 202 6.56 19.44 2.62
C SER A 202 6.97 18.23 1.77
N HIS A 203 6.09 17.75 0.87
CA HIS A 203 6.27 16.51 0.12
C HIS A 203 6.46 16.69 -1.40
N ALA A 204 6.37 17.93 -1.90
CA ALA A 204 6.47 18.22 -3.34
C ALA A 204 7.88 18.07 -3.94
N ALA A 205 8.90 17.74 -3.18
CA ALA A 205 10.27 17.66 -3.66
C ALA A 205 10.63 16.28 -4.20
N ILE A 206 11.07 16.20 -5.47
CA ILE A 206 11.65 14.99 -6.06
C ILE A 206 12.87 14.56 -5.23
N GLY A 207 12.90 13.30 -4.81
CA GLY A 207 14.01 12.74 -4.05
C GLY A 207 15.33 12.79 -4.82
N ARG A 208 16.45 13.05 -4.12
CA ARG A 208 17.79 13.17 -4.68
C ARG A 208 18.79 12.21 -4.06
N THR A 209 18.37 11.42 -3.09
CA THR A 209 19.25 10.47 -2.40
C THR A 209 19.67 9.35 -3.36
N ARG A 210 20.92 8.94 -3.29
CA ARG A 210 21.47 7.85 -4.10
C ARG A 210 21.23 6.52 -3.40
N LEU A 211 20.83 5.49 -4.13
CA LEU A 211 20.51 4.17 -3.56
C LEU A 211 21.65 3.54 -2.74
N PRO A 212 22.94 3.58 -3.15
CA PRO A 212 24.01 3.00 -2.34
C PRO A 212 24.17 3.61 -0.95
N SER A 213 23.73 4.86 -0.74
CA SER A 213 23.78 5.49 0.59
C SER A 213 22.68 5.00 1.55
N LEU A 214 21.70 4.26 1.05
CA LEU A 214 20.61 3.66 1.81
C LEU A 214 20.63 2.12 1.72
N ALA A 215 21.82 1.54 1.55
CA ALA A 215 21.95 0.09 1.43
C ALA A 215 21.44 -0.67 2.66
N SER A 216 21.60 -0.10 3.86
CA SER A 216 21.11 -0.69 5.11
C SER A 216 19.58 -0.67 5.18
N GLU A 217 18.95 0.44 4.82
CA GLU A 217 17.49 0.60 4.77
C GLU A 217 16.87 -0.34 3.73
N LEU A 218 17.53 -0.47 2.58
CA LEU A 218 17.12 -1.40 1.54
C LEU A 218 17.24 -2.86 2.00
N ALA A 219 18.36 -3.20 2.66
CA ALA A 219 18.56 -4.54 3.21
C ALA A 219 17.48 -4.89 4.24
N ASN A 220 17.12 -3.96 5.12
CA ASN A 220 16.03 -4.16 6.09
C ASN A 220 14.69 -4.40 5.38
N LEU A 221 14.32 -3.57 4.42
CA LEU A 221 13.10 -3.74 3.65
C LEU A 221 13.04 -5.13 2.98
N TYR A 222 14.10 -5.51 2.27
CA TYR A 222 14.12 -6.79 1.55
C TYR A 222 14.17 -7.99 2.49
N ALA A 223 14.90 -7.91 3.60
CA ALA A 223 14.95 -8.98 4.59
C ALA A 223 13.57 -9.22 5.25
N ILE A 224 12.84 -8.13 5.52
CA ILE A 224 11.47 -8.22 6.06
C ILE A 224 10.53 -8.83 5.02
N VAL A 225 10.51 -8.30 3.79
CA VAL A 225 9.65 -8.83 2.71
C VAL A 225 9.96 -10.30 2.43
N ALA A 226 11.24 -10.66 2.36
CA ALA A 226 11.66 -12.03 2.15
C ALA A 226 11.24 -12.97 3.30
N LYS A 227 11.38 -12.52 4.55
CA LYS A 227 10.97 -13.30 5.72
C LYS A 227 9.47 -13.59 5.74
N TYR A 228 8.65 -12.60 5.40
CA TYR A 228 7.19 -12.74 5.43
C TYR A 228 6.61 -13.38 4.17
N GLY A 229 7.38 -13.42 3.06
CA GLY A 229 6.98 -14.05 1.82
C GLY A 229 7.49 -15.49 1.63
N ASN A 230 8.19 -16.07 2.60
CA ASN A 230 8.71 -17.43 2.50
C ASN A 230 8.43 -18.23 3.78
N ASP A 231 8.21 -19.52 3.63
CA ASP A 231 7.88 -20.44 4.73
C ASP A 231 9.12 -20.82 5.56
N ASP A 232 10.32 -20.68 4.99
CA ASP A 232 11.58 -21.06 5.65
C ASP A 232 12.69 -20.01 5.44
N ASP A 233 13.69 -20.02 6.33
CA ASP A 233 14.80 -19.06 6.30
C ASP A 233 15.72 -19.23 5.07
N THR A 234 15.78 -20.41 4.47
CA THR A 234 16.60 -20.68 3.28
C THR A 234 15.99 -20.01 2.05
N GLY A 235 14.68 -20.17 1.87
CA GLY A 235 13.90 -19.50 0.84
C GLY A 235 13.97 -17.98 1.00
N ALA A 236 13.78 -17.52 2.24
CA ALA A 236 13.87 -16.09 2.56
C ALA A 236 15.26 -15.50 2.26
N ALA A 237 16.34 -16.18 2.65
CA ALA A 237 17.70 -15.75 2.35
C ALA A 237 17.96 -15.70 0.84
N ARG A 238 17.45 -16.68 0.07
CA ARG A 238 17.55 -16.71 -1.39
C ARG A 238 16.79 -15.55 -2.03
N ALA A 239 15.55 -15.31 -1.61
CA ALA A 239 14.72 -14.20 -2.08
C ALA A 239 15.40 -12.85 -1.82
N PHE A 240 15.93 -12.66 -0.62
CA PHE A 240 16.71 -11.48 -0.23
C PHE A 240 17.92 -11.26 -1.17
N GLN A 241 18.73 -12.31 -1.40
CA GLN A 241 19.93 -12.18 -2.25
C GLN A 241 19.57 -11.84 -3.70
N ILE A 242 18.50 -12.44 -4.24
CA ILE A 242 18.00 -12.12 -5.57
C ILE A 242 17.59 -10.63 -5.67
N GLY A 243 16.87 -10.12 -4.67
CA GLY A 243 16.47 -8.71 -4.63
C GLY A 243 17.65 -7.75 -4.50
N ILE A 244 18.63 -8.07 -3.63
CA ILE A 244 19.84 -7.25 -3.46
C ILE A 244 20.70 -7.24 -4.73
N GLN A 245 20.87 -8.38 -5.38
CA GLN A 245 21.62 -8.45 -6.64
C GLN A 245 21.00 -7.62 -7.76
N GLU A 246 19.68 -7.52 -7.81
CA GLU A 246 18.99 -6.68 -8.78
C GLU A 246 19.18 -5.19 -8.47
N ALA A 247 19.00 -4.77 -7.21
CA ALA A 247 19.02 -3.37 -6.82
C ALA A 247 20.43 -2.81 -6.59
N LEU A 248 21.33 -3.63 -6.03
CA LEU A 248 22.71 -3.26 -5.66
C LEU A 248 23.71 -4.38 -6.05
N PRO A 249 23.95 -4.62 -7.35
CA PRO A 249 24.73 -5.77 -7.82
C PRO A 249 26.17 -5.83 -7.32
N MET A 250 26.73 -4.70 -6.91
CA MET A 250 28.11 -4.62 -6.37
C MET A 250 28.18 -4.73 -4.84
N SER A 251 27.03 -4.90 -4.16
CA SER A 251 26.98 -4.95 -2.69
C SER A 251 26.83 -6.38 -2.20
N VAL A 252 27.63 -6.74 -1.19
CA VAL A 252 27.50 -8.02 -0.48
C VAL A 252 26.84 -7.71 0.87
N LEU A 253 25.55 -7.98 0.95
CA LEU A 253 24.75 -7.78 2.16
C LEU A 253 24.24 -9.12 2.68
N ALA A 254 24.33 -9.32 3.99
CA ALA A 254 23.87 -10.54 4.63
C ALA A 254 22.35 -10.46 4.89
N TYR A 255 21.65 -11.59 4.75
CA TYR A 255 20.27 -11.72 5.18
C TYR A 255 20.21 -11.71 6.71
N GLN A 256 19.70 -10.64 7.28
CA GLN A 256 19.53 -10.44 8.72
C GLN A 256 18.23 -9.67 8.97
N PRO A 257 17.08 -10.37 9.03
CA PRO A 257 15.82 -9.70 9.31
C PRO A 257 15.85 -9.08 10.72
N PRO A 258 15.49 -7.79 10.83
CA PRO A 258 15.52 -7.10 12.12
C PRO A 258 14.50 -7.71 13.08
N ALA A 259 14.85 -7.77 14.37
CA ALA A 259 13.96 -8.28 15.42
C ALA A 259 12.71 -7.38 15.55
N ASP A 260 12.91 -6.07 15.62
CA ASP A 260 11.85 -5.07 15.54
C ASP A 260 11.71 -4.58 14.08
N TRP A 261 10.93 -5.33 13.32
CA TRP A 261 10.72 -5.03 11.91
C TRP A 261 9.85 -3.77 11.69
N VAL A 262 8.94 -3.47 12.61
CA VAL A 262 8.08 -2.26 12.53
C VAL A 262 8.93 -1.00 12.66
N ALA A 263 9.73 -0.89 13.72
CA ALA A 263 10.62 0.24 13.91
C ALA A 263 11.64 0.37 12.76
N SER A 264 12.10 -0.75 12.20
CA SER A 264 13.01 -0.75 11.06
C SER A 264 12.36 -0.21 9.79
N LEU A 265 11.11 -0.58 9.49
CA LEU A 265 10.38 -0.04 8.35
C LEU A 265 9.97 1.41 8.54
N ASP A 266 9.56 1.82 9.76
CA ASP A 266 9.24 3.22 10.06
C ASP A 266 10.45 4.16 9.83
N GLN A 267 11.66 3.65 10.00
CA GLN A 267 12.88 4.40 9.69
C GLN A 267 13.29 4.30 8.22
N ALA A 268 13.10 3.14 7.59
CA ALA A 268 13.57 2.87 6.24
C ALA A 268 12.68 3.51 5.16
N LEU A 269 11.34 3.34 5.25
CA LEU A 269 10.42 3.80 4.20
C LEU A 269 10.52 5.30 3.93
N PRO A 270 10.52 6.21 4.92
CA PRO A 270 10.65 7.64 4.65
C PRO A 270 12.00 8.04 4.02
N LYS A 271 13.08 7.28 4.31
CA LYS A 271 14.39 7.52 3.70
C LYS A 271 14.43 7.00 2.26
N LEU A 272 13.90 5.79 2.01
CA LEU A 272 13.80 5.19 0.69
C LEU A 272 12.89 6.01 -0.23
N ASP A 273 11.85 6.63 0.32
CA ASP A 273 10.99 7.54 -0.45
C ASP A 273 11.72 8.79 -0.97
N ARG A 274 12.79 9.23 -0.32
CA ARG A 274 13.66 10.32 -0.79
C ARG A 274 14.69 9.93 -1.85
N LEU A 275 14.67 8.69 -2.33
CA LEU A 275 15.52 8.25 -3.42
C LEU A 275 15.23 9.03 -4.71
N ALA A 276 16.27 9.25 -5.50
CA ALA A 276 16.11 9.70 -6.87
C ALA A 276 15.26 8.67 -7.67
N PRO A 277 14.51 9.10 -8.71
CA PRO A 277 13.62 8.22 -9.46
C PRO A 277 14.28 6.93 -9.97
N ALA A 278 15.51 7.03 -10.51
CA ALA A 278 16.26 5.85 -10.92
C ALA A 278 16.58 4.88 -9.77
N GLY A 279 16.79 5.40 -8.55
CA GLY A 279 16.97 4.58 -7.36
C GLY A 279 15.70 3.86 -6.95
N LYS A 280 14.55 4.54 -7.01
CA LYS A 280 13.24 3.91 -6.76
C LYS A 280 12.93 2.81 -7.77
N GLU A 281 13.29 3.02 -9.05
CA GLU A 281 13.14 2.01 -10.11
C GLU A 281 13.90 0.71 -9.76
N LEU A 282 15.16 0.84 -9.31
CA LEU A 282 15.96 -0.30 -8.86
C LEU A 282 15.36 -0.99 -7.62
N VAL A 283 14.85 -0.21 -6.65
CA VAL A 283 14.16 -0.77 -5.48
C VAL A 283 12.95 -1.58 -5.90
N ILE A 284 12.14 -1.09 -6.83
CA ILE A 284 10.95 -1.80 -7.30
C ILE A 284 11.35 -3.08 -8.06
N ALA A 285 12.34 -2.98 -8.97
CA ALA A 285 12.84 -4.13 -9.70
C ALA A 285 13.31 -5.24 -8.74
N GLY A 286 14.10 -4.87 -7.73
CA GLY A 286 14.57 -5.81 -6.73
C GLY A 286 13.45 -6.40 -5.87
N LEU A 287 12.43 -5.59 -5.47
CA LEU A 287 11.25 -6.10 -4.75
C LEU A 287 10.48 -7.12 -5.58
N VAL A 288 10.24 -6.85 -6.87
CA VAL A 288 9.58 -7.80 -7.77
C VAL A 288 10.37 -9.10 -7.85
N ARG A 289 11.68 -9.02 -8.00
CA ARG A 289 12.56 -10.19 -8.07
C ARG A 289 12.59 -10.98 -6.76
N ALA A 290 12.56 -10.31 -5.61
CA ALA A 290 12.51 -10.95 -4.32
C ALA A 290 11.18 -11.68 -4.10
N VAL A 291 10.05 -11.01 -4.37
CA VAL A 291 8.70 -11.58 -4.20
C VAL A 291 8.46 -12.74 -5.18
N SER A 292 9.00 -12.67 -6.41
CA SER A 292 8.87 -13.72 -7.42
C SER A 292 10.05 -14.70 -7.45
N SER A 293 10.77 -14.86 -6.33
CA SER A 293 12.00 -15.68 -6.27
C SER A 293 11.80 -17.15 -6.54
N ASP A 294 10.60 -17.68 -6.31
CA ASP A 294 10.17 -19.04 -6.62
C ASP A 294 9.57 -19.19 -8.05
N GLY A 295 9.52 -18.10 -8.82
CA GLY A 295 9.00 -18.03 -10.18
C GLY A 295 7.52 -17.68 -10.29
N VAL A 296 6.79 -17.58 -9.18
CA VAL A 296 5.36 -17.26 -9.14
C VAL A 296 5.07 -16.28 -8.03
N VAL A 297 3.95 -15.56 -8.15
CA VAL A 297 3.45 -14.61 -7.14
C VAL A 297 1.96 -14.84 -6.99
N ASN A 298 1.46 -14.85 -5.79
CA ASN A 298 0.03 -14.86 -5.53
C ASN A 298 -0.54 -13.45 -5.46
N VAL A 299 -1.88 -13.35 -5.47
CA VAL A 299 -2.56 -12.04 -5.45
C VAL A 299 -2.22 -11.23 -4.20
N SER A 300 -2.11 -11.87 -3.04
CA SER A 300 -1.80 -11.18 -1.78
C SER A 300 -0.38 -10.59 -1.78
N GLU A 301 0.59 -11.34 -2.32
CA GLU A 301 1.98 -10.86 -2.48
C GLU A 301 2.07 -9.71 -3.49
N ALA A 302 1.30 -9.79 -4.59
CA ALA A 302 1.23 -8.70 -5.56
C ALA A 302 0.63 -7.42 -4.95
N GLU A 303 -0.41 -7.54 -4.11
CA GLU A 303 -1.01 -6.40 -3.41
C GLU A 303 -0.10 -5.84 -2.31
N LEU A 304 0.66 -6.68 -1.61
CA LEU A 304 1.70 -6.22 -0.70
C LEU A 304 2.76 -5.39 -1.46
N LEU A 305 3.26 -5.91 -2.58
CA LEU A 305 4.21 -5.21 -3.44
C LEU A 305 3.64 -3.84 -3.89
N ARG A 306 2.39 -3.81 -4.34
CA ARG A 306 1.72 -2.56 -4.74
C ARG A 306 1.63 -1.57 -3.58
N THR A 307 1.28 -2.04 -2.39
CA THR A 307 1.17 -1.19 -1.19
C THR A 307 2.52 -0.62 -0.78
N ILE A 308 3.59 -1.43 -0.81
CA ILE A 308 4.96 -0.96 -0.55
C ILE A 308 5.37 0.09 -1.60
N CYS A 309 5.10 -0.17 -2.88
CA CYS A 309 5.39 0.79 -3.94
C CYS A 309 4.63 2.12 -3.75
N ALA A 310 3.38 2.05 -3.30
CA ALA A 310 2.60 3.25 -2.97
C ALA A 310 3.20 4.04 -1.79
N CYS A 311 3.70 3.35 -0.75
CA CYS A 311 4.43 3.99 0.37
C CYS A 311 5.73 4.69 -0.10
N LEU A 312 6.27 4.30 -1.24
CA LEU A 312 7.44 4.92 -1.88
C LEU A 312 7.04 5.95 -2.95
N HIS A 313 5.78 6.36 -3.03
CA HIS A 313 5.23 7.23 -4.09
C HIS A 313 5.53 6.71 -5.51
N CYS A 314 5.46 5.40 -5.67
CA CYS A 314 5.66 4.71 -6.94
C CYS A 314 4.43 3.83 -7.25
N PRO A 315 3.24 4.41 -7.46
CA PRO A 315 2.02 3.63 -7.58
C PRO A 315 2.07 2.67 -8.76
N LEU A 316 1.62 1.44 -8.51
CA LEU A 316 1.49 0.38 -9.50
C LEU A 316 0.02 0.08 -9.77
N PRO A 317 -0.36 -0.18 -11.03
CA PRO A 317 -1.67 -0.71 -11.36
C PRO A 317 -1.87 -2.11 -10.76
N PRO A 318 -3.10 -2.66 -10.72
CA PRO A 318 -3.33 -4.03 -10.31
C PRO A 318 -2.50 -5.01 -11.12
N LEU A 319 -1.68 -5.82 -10.43
CA LEU A 319 -0.80 -6.81 -11.05
C LEU A 319 -1.58 -8.13 -11.18
N LEU A 320 -2.09 -8.40 -12.35
CA LEU A 320 -2.81 -9.63 -12.67
C LEU A 320 -2.21 -10.29 -13.91
N GLN A 321 -2.40 -11.60 -14.01
CA GLN A 321 -2.03 -12.35 -15.21
C GLN A 321 -2.87 -11.86 -16.41
N ARG A 322 -2.20 -11.57 -17.51
CA ARG A 322 -2.80 -11.26 -18.81
C ARG A 322 -2.54 -12.39 -19.79
#